data_3c4efc5e78945ec18c30ab74a75b601b
#
_entry.id   3c4efc5e78945ec18c30ab74a75b601b
#
_cell.length_a   1.000
_cell.length_b   1.000
_cell.length_c   1.000
_cell.angle_alpha   90.00
_cell.angle_beta   90.00
_cell.angle_gamma   90.00
#
_symmetry.space_group_name_H-M   'P 1'
#
loop_
_entity.id
_entity.type
_entity.pdbx_description
1 polymer ?
#
loop_
_entity_poly.entity_id
_entity_poly.type
_entity_poly.pdbx_seq_one_letter_code
_entity_poly.pdbx_strand_id
1 'polypeptide(L)'
;MTLLELFSYMGDIINYYIDRSANEALITTATQRQSVLDIASLIGYTPSQAKAATVTLTFQNSTANPITLPAKTQVATSLVANATTAQVIYETDTQVIVPAKVGAVNGSVTVTATQGETISDEIVGVSDGTYNQTYQLSNTSVINNTVDVTIN
;
A
#
# COMPACT_ATOMS: atom_id res chain seq x y z
N MET A 1 23.51 41.16 -19.62
CA MET A 1 22.05 41.07 -19.35
C MET A 1 21.55 42.48 -19.04
N THR A 2 20.72 43.04 -19.88
CA THR A 2 20.16 44.36 -19.69
C THR A 2 18.94 44.29 -18.75
N LEU A 3 18.61 45.39 -18.06
CA LEU A 3 17.41 45.46 -17.19
C LEU A 3 16.13 45.04 -17.95
N LEU A 4 16.05 45.37 -19.22
CA LEU A 4 14.91 45.01 -20.09
C LEU A 4 14.79 43.50 -20.31
N GLU A 5 15.91 42.81 -20.50
CA GLU A 5 15.92 41.33 -20.63
C GLU A 5 15.49 40.65 -19.35
N LEU A 6 15.87 41.19 -18.18
CA LEU A 6 15.44 40.69 -16.88
C LEU A 6 13.93 40.78 -16.71
N PHE A 7 13.34 41.95 -17.04
CA PHE A 7 11.89 42.14 -16.96
C PHE A 7 11.12 41.25 -17.96
N SER A 8 11.64 41.09 -19.17
CA SER A 8 11.07 40.20 -20.16
C SER A 8 11.06 38.72 -19.65
N TYR A 9 12.18 38.29 -19.09
CA TYR A 9 12.29 36.95 -18.50
C TYR A 9 11.34 36.74 -17.31
N MET A 10 11.20 37.74 -16.43
CA MET A 10 10.19 37.66 -15.35
C MET A 10 8.77 37.59 -15.89
N GLY A 11 8.45 38.34 -16.95
CA GLY A 11 7.14 38.28 -17.63
C GLY A 11 6.85 36.89 -18.19
N ASP A 12 7.81 36.27 -18.84
CA ASP A 12 7.70 34.92 -19.36
C ASP A 12 7.43 33.89 -18.27
N ILE A 13 8.15 33.97 -17.17
CA ILE A 13 7.96 33.07 -16.02
C ILE A 13 6.55 33.24 -15.44
N ILE A 14 6.09 34.47 -15.26
CA ILE A 14 4.76 34.76 -14.72
C ILE A 14 3.68 34.19 -15.66
N ASN A 15 3.78 34.43 -16.97
CA ASN A 15 2.84 33.91 -17.96
C ASN A 15 2.82 32.37 -17.94
N TYR A 16 3.98 31.72 -17.87
CA TYR A 16 4.07 30.26 -17.76
C TYR A 16 3.32 29.71 -16.53
N TYR A 17 3.47 30.37 -15.36
CA TYR A 17 2.75 29.94 -14.15
C TYR A 17 1.26 30.19 -14.23
N ILE A 18 0.84 31.30 -14.87
CA ILE A 18 -0.59 31.61 -15.10
C ILE A 18 -1.21 30.54 -16.00
N ASP A 19 -0.59 30.24 -17.12
CA ASP A 19 -1.08 29.22 -18.07
C ASP A 19 -1.12 27.83 -17.41
N ARG A 20 -0.09 27.48 -16.66
CA ARG A 20 -0.04 26.22 -15.91
C ARG A 20 -1.15 26.14 -14.88
N SER A 21 -1.38 27.22 -14.11
CA SER A 21 -2.46 27.28 -13.12
C SER A 21 -3.83 27.17 -13.76
N ALA A 22 -4.03 27.83 -14.90
CA ALA A 22 -5.29 27.76 -15.65
C ALA A 22 -5.54 26.34 -16.19
N ASN A 23 -4.52 25.68 -16.73
CA ASN A 23 -4.62 24.30 -17.22
C ASN A 23 -4.91 23.30 -16.08
N GLU A 24 -4.32 23.50 -14.91
CA GLU A 24 -4.57 22.63 -13.74
C GLU A 24 -5.97 22.82 -13.13
N ALA A 25 -6.67 23.90 -13.44
CA ALA A 25 -8.03 24.16 -12.97
C ALA A 25 -9.12 23.40 -13.74
N LEU A 26 -8.78 22.76 -14.86
CA LEU A 26 -9.72 22.04 -15.71
C LEU A 26 -9.37 20.56 -15.76
N ILE A 27 -10.35 19.67 -15.54
CA ILE A 27 -10.15 18.22 -15.50
C ILE A 27 -9.62 17.64 -16.83
N THR A 28 -9.89 18.32 -17.95
CA THR A 28 -9.45 17.89 -19.29
C THR A 28 -7.98 18.20 -19.57
N THR A 29 -7.42 19.20 -18.88
CA THR A 29 -6.05 19.70 -19.10
C THR A 29 -5.16 19.54 -17.89
N ALA A 30 -5.71 19.20 -16.72
CA ALA A 30 -4.95 18.94 -15.50
C ALA A 30 -4.01 17.75 -15.69
N THR A 31 -2.74 17.94 -15.36
CA THR A 31 -1.69 16.93 -15.45
C THR A 31 -1.21 16.43 -14.09
N GLN A 32 -1.39 17.26 -13.05
CA GLN A 32 -1.01 16.88 -11.70
C GLN A 32 -2.11 16.03 -11.05
N ARG A 33 -1.70 14.89 -10.48
CA ARG A 33 -2.63 13.98 -9.80
C ARG A 33 -3.45 14.68 -8.72
N GLN A 34 -2.82 15.60 -7.95
CA GLN A 34 -3.53 16.33 -6.89
C GLN A 34 -4.62 17.23 -7.46
N SER A 35 -4.35 17.99 -8.52
CA SER A 35 -5.33 18.86 -9.19
C SER A 35 -6.55 18.07 -9.65
N VAL A 36 -6.32 16.87 -10.25
CA VAL A 36 -7.41 15.99 -10.69
C VAL A 36 -8.23 15.49 -9.50
N LEU A 37 -7.57 15.12 -8.38
CA LEU A 37 -8.26 14.67 -7.17
C LEU A 37 -9.11 15.79 -6.54
N ASP A 38 -8.56 17.00 -6.50
CA ASP A 38 -9.24 18.16 -5.93
C ASP A 38 -10.48 18.53 -6.77
N ILE A 39 -10.36 18.54 -8.11
CA ILE A 39 -11.49 18.75 -9.01
C ILE A 39 -12.53 17.64 -8.86
N ALA A 40 -12.10 16.36 -8.74
CA ALA A 40 -13.01 15.24 -8.54
C ALA A 40 -13.76 15.35 -7.21
N SER A 41 -13.10 15.84 -6.16
CA SER A 41 -13.72 16.05 -4.85
C SER A 41 -14.82 17.12 -4.86
N LEU A 42 -14.68 18.15 -5.70
CA LEU A 42 -15.71 19.19 -5.88
C LEU A 42 -17.06 18.65 -6.38
N ILE A 43 -17.02 17.59 -7.17
CA ILE A 43 -18.23 16.91 -7.67
C ILE A 43 -18.66 15.73 -6.79
N GLY A 44 -18.05 15.59 -5.59
CA GLY A 44 -18.35 14.54 -4.63
C GLY A 44 -17.76 13.16 -4.98
N TYR A 45 -16.85 13.08 -5.96
CA TYR A 45 -16.18 11.84 -6.32
C TYR A 45 -14.92 11.65 -5.50
N THR A 46 -14.90 10.61 -4.67
CA THR A 46 -13.70 10.18 -3.94
C THR A 46 -13.13 8.93 -4.61
N PRO A 47 -11.98 9.01 -5.28
CA PRO A 47 -11.37 7.85 -5.90
C PRO A 47 -10.97 6.81 -4.84
N SER A 48 -11.23 5.54 -5.14
CA SER A 48 -10.80 4.45 -4.28
C SER A 48 -9.27 4.35 -4.30
N GLN A 49 -8.70 4.18 -3.13
CA GLN A 49 -7.28 3.91 -3.01
C GLN A 49 -6.96 2.47 -3.47
N ALA A 50 -5.69 2.22 -3.78
CA ALA A 50 -5.22 0.88 -4.06
C ALA A 50 -5.50 -0.03 -2.86
N LYS A 51 -6.05 -1.22 -3.12
CA LYS A 51 -6.26 -2.26 -2.12
C LYS A 51 -5.30 -3.41 -2.36
N ALA A 52 -4.84 -4.03 -1.28
CA ALA A 52 -4.10 -5.27 -1.37
C ALA A 52 -4.98 -6.37 -2.00
N ALA A 53 -4.37 -7.25 -2.78
CA ALA A 53 -5.06 -8.39 -3.34
C ALA A 53 -5.40 -9.40 -2.25
N THR A 54 -6.57 -9.99 -2.32
CA THR A 54 -7.00 -11.06 -1.41
C THR A 54 -7.16 -12.37 -2.17
N VAL A 55 -6.83 -13.47 -1.53
CA VAL A 55 -6.92 -14.82 -2.09
C VAL A 55 -7.48 -15.79 -1.05
N THR A 56 -8.19 -16.81 -1.51
CA THR A 56 -8.59 -17.92 -0.65
C THR A 56 -7.59 -19.07 -0.82
N LEU A 57 -6.91 -19.40 0.26
CA LEU A 57 -5.92 -20.49 0.32
C LEU A 57 -6.56 -21.74 0.92
N THR A 58 -6.19 -22.91 0.39
CA THR A 58 -6.57 -24.18 0.97
C THR A 58 -5.34 -24.85 1.55
N PHE A 59 -5.32 -25.03 2.87
CA PHE A 59 -4.27 -25.77 3.56
C PHE A 59 -4.67 -27.24 3.71
N GLN A 60 -3.71 -28.13 3.49
CA GLN A 60 -3.90 -29.57 3.64
C GLN A 60 -2.95 -30.11 4.68
N ASN A 61 -3.47 -30.98 5.54
CA ASN A 61 -2.73 -31.67 6.58
C ASN A 61 -2.72 -33.18 6.32
N SER A 62 -1.54 -33.73 6.12
CA SER A 62 -1.31 -35.16 5.92
C SER A 62 -0.95 -35.89 7.22
N THR A 63 -0.93 -35.22 8.37
CA THR A 63 -0.58 -35.80 9.66
C THR A 63 -1.81 -36.27 10.43
N ALA A 64 -1.57 -37.14 11.41
CA ALA A 64 -2.65 -37.69 12.26
C ALA A 64 -3.13 -36.69 13.35
N ASN A 65 -2.47 -35.55 13.50
CA ASN A 65 -2.82 -34.54 14.49
C ASN A 65 -3.29 -33.23 13.81
N PRO A 66 -4.25 -32.51 14.37
CA PRO A 66 -4.63 -31.19 13.86
C PRO A 66 -3.45 -30.21 14.03
N ILE A 67 -3.35 -29.27 13.08
CA ILE A 67 -2.31 -28.21 13.09
C ILE A 67 -3.00 -26.87 13.19
N THR A 68 -2.58 -26.06 14.16
CA THR A 68 -3.04 -24.67 14.30
C THR A 68 -2.12 -23.77 13.49
N LEU A 69 -2.70 -23.03 12.54
CA LEU A 69 -2.04 -21.97 11.80
C LEU A 69 -2.45 -20.64 12.44
N PRO A 70 -1.50 -19.87 13.01
CA PRO A 70 -1.80 -18.55 13.55
C PRO A 70 -2.20 -17.58 12.43
N ALA A 71 -2.89 -16.51 12.79
CA ALA A 71 -3.07 -15.36 11.91
C ALA A 71 -1.71 -14.79 11.52
N LYS A 72 -1.64 -14.12 10.36
CA LYS A 72 -0.40 -13.56 9.79
C LYS A 72 0.67 -14.61 9.44
N THR A 73 0.24 -15.87 9.21
CA THR A 73 1.13 -16.88 8.65
C THR A 73 1.45 -16.51 7.20
N GLN A 74 2.74 -16.35 6.89
CA GLN A 74 3.19 -15.98 5.56
C GLN A 74 3.16 -17.18 4.61
N VAL A 75 2.61 -16.95 3.44
CA VAL A 75 2.58 -17.89 2.32
C VAL A 75 3.05 -17.16 1.07
N ALA A 76 4.02 -17.73 0.40
CA ALA A 76 4.58 -17.12 -0.78
C ALA A 76 4.31 -17.97 -2.03
N THR A 77 4.20 -17.31 -3.17
CA THR A 77 4.10 -18.00 -4.46
C THR A 77 5.37 -18.78 -4.73
N SER A 78 5.23 -19.99 -5.27
CA SER A 78 6.37 -20.78 -5.71
C SER A 78 7.13 -20.05 -6.81
N LEU A 79 8.45 -19.91 -6.66
CA LEU A 79 9.31 -19.47 -7.75
C LEU A 79 9.37 -20.57 -8.80
N VAL A 80 8.86 -20.29 -10.00
CA VAL A 80 9.11 -21.14 -11.16
C VAL A 80 10.54 -20.91 -11.58
N ALA A 81 11.32 -21.97 -11.80
CA ALA A 81 12.67 -21.84 -12.31
C ALA A 81 12.66 -21.00 -13.61
N ASN A 82 13.47 -19.93 -13.63
CA ASN A 82 13.55 -18.90 -14.70
C ASN A 82 12.43 -17.83 -14.71
N ALA A 83 11.60 -17.71 -13.67
CA ALA A 83 10.69 -16.58 -13.55
C ALA A 83 11.46 -15.32 -13.18
N THR A 84 11.28 -14.26 -13.97
CA THR A 84 11.77 -12.90 -13.69
C THR A 84 10.87 -12.15 -12.69
N THR A 85 9.76 -12.75 -12.31
CA THR A 85 8.78 -12.17 -11.38
C THR A 85 9.20 -12.42 -9.93
N ALA A 86 9.22 -11.35 -9.13
CA ALA A 86 9.45 -11.44 -7.69
C ALA A 86 8.36 -12.32 -7.03
N GLN A 87 8.75 -13.03 -5.98
CA GLN A 87 7.84 -13.80 -5.16
C GLN A 87 6.80 -12.89 -4.53
N VAL A 88 5.53 -13.29 -4.58
CA VAL A 88 4.44 -12.55 -3.95
C VAL A 88 4.12 -13.21 -2.62
N ILE A 89 4.14 -12.40 -1.55
CA ILE A 89 3.87 -12.83 -0.18
C ILE A 89 2.42 -12.48 0.16
N TYR A 90 1.74 -13.43 0.80
CA TYR A 90 0.41 -13.28 1.38
C TYR A 90 0.47 -13.65 2.86
N GLU A 91 -0.32 -12.99 3.67
CA GLU A 91 -0.50 -13.33 5.09
C GLU A 91 -1.94 -13.76 5.34
N THR A 92 -2.11 -14.82 6.15
CA THR A 92 -3.44 -15.29 6.55
C THR A 92 -4.11 -14.27 7.45
N ASP A 93 -5.38 -13.93 7.15
CA ASP A 93 -6.13 -12.91 7.90
C ASP A 93 -6.55 -13.39 9.30
N THR A 94 -6.79 -14.70 9.44
CA THR A 94 -7.29 -15.29 10.69
C THR A 94 -6.55 -16.56 11.04
N GLN A 95 -6.55 -16.88 12.35
CA GLN A 95 -6.10 -18.17 12.82
C GLN A 95 -7.08 -19.28 12.40
N VAL A 96 -6.55 -20.40 11.92
CA VAL A 96 -7.34 -21.58 11.56
C VAL A 96 -6.70 -22.86 12.07
N ILE A 97 -7.54 -23.88 12.30
CA ILE A 97 -7.09 -25.22 12.66
C ILE A 97 -7.29 -26.11 11.44
N VAL A 98 -6.20 -26.65 10.90
CA VAL A 98 -6.25 -27.65 9.84
C VAL A 98 -6.49 -29.00 10.49
N PRO A 99 -7.64 -29.65 10.21
CA PRO A 99 -7.97 -30.92 10.86
C PRO A 99 -6.96 -32.01 10.52
N ALA A 100 -6.91 -33.03 11.35
CA ALA A 100 -6.08 -34.21 11.12
C ALA A 100 -6.54 -34.98 9.88
N LYS A 101 -5.62 -35.73 9.31
CA LYS A 101 -5.91 -36.74 8.29
C LYS A 101 -6.81 -37.84 8.87
N VAL A 102 -7.84 -38.23 8.13
CA VAL A 102 -8.73 -39.36 8.48
C VAL A 102 -8.64 -40.45 7.40
N GLY A 103 -8.08 -41.58 7.76
CA GLY A 103 -7.86 -42.67 6.80
C GLY A 103 -6.92 -42.24 5.64
N ALA A 104 -7.40 -42.33 4.42
CA ALA A 104 -6.66 -41.89 3.23
C ALA A 104 -6.88 -40.42 2.85
N VAL A 105 -7.79 -39.73 3.55
CA VAL A 105 -8.17 -38.34 3.21
C VAL A 105 -7.40 -37.35 4.10
N ASN A 106 -6.68 -36.41 3.48
CA ASN A 106 -6.03 -35.32 4.19
C ASN A 106 -7.07 -34.36 4.79
N GLY A 107 -6.80 -33.89 5.99
CA GLY A 107 -7.55 -32.79 6.57
C GLY A 107 -7.33 -31.52 5.72
N SER A 108 -8.38 -30.74 5.48
CA SER A 108 -8.27 -29.51 4.72
C SER A 108 -9.10 -28.38 5.34
N VAL A 109 -8.62 -27.15 5.19
CA VAL A 109 -9.32 -25.94 5.62
C VAL A 109 -9.01 -24.81 4.63
N THR A 110 -9.98 -23.93 4.42
CA THR A 110 -9.82 -22.71 3.62
C THR A 110 -9.71 -21.51 4.51
N VAL A 111 -8.84 -20.57 4.14
CA VAL A 111 -8.65 -19.29 4.83
C VAL A 111 -8.40 -18.19 3.81
N THR A 112 -8.88 -17.00 4.10
CA THR A 112 -8.52 -15.80 3.32
C THR A 112 -7.13 -15.33 3.71
N ALA A 113 -6.39 -14.85 2.71
CA ALA A 113 -5.08 -14.25 2.89
C ALA A 113 -4.99 -12.97 2.06
N THR A 114 -4.34 -11.98 2.62
CA THR A 114 -4.14 -10.66 2.02
C THR A 114 -2.69 -10.52 1.58
N GLN A 115 -2.48 -9.95 0.39
CA GLN A 115 -1.14 -9.68 -0.12
C GLN A 115 -0.47 -8.61 0.73
N GLY A 116 0.69 -8.93 1.28
CA GLY A 116 1.48 -8.02 2.11
C GLY A 116 2.30 -8.77 3.14
N GLU A 117 3.04 -8.00 3.90
CA GLU A 117 3.87 -8.44 5.01
C GLU A 117 3.67 -7.48 6.19
N THR A 118 3.39 -8.03 7.37
CA THR A 118 3.29 -7.24 8.60
C THR A 118 4.67 -6.95 9.13
N ILE A 119 5.01 -5.67 9.26
CA ILE A 119 6.24 -5.22 9.91
C ILE A 119 5.89 -4.79 11.32
N SER A 120 6.50 -5.45 12.31
CA SER A 120 6.30 -5.15 13.73
C SER A 120 7.48 -4.36 14.28
N ASP A 121 7.21 -3.50 15.26
CA ASP A 121 8.23 -2.81 16.06
C ASP A 121 9.18 -1.91 15.26
N GLU A 122 8.70 -1.33 14.16
CA GLU A 122 9.47 -0.34 13.40
C GLU A 122 9.59 0.95 14.22
N ILE A 123 10.83 1.35 14.56
CA ILE A 123 11.09 2.63 15.21
C ILE A 123 11.09 3.73 14.15
N VAL A 124 10.04 4.52 14.12
CA VAL A 124 9.88 5.60 13.13
C VAL A 124 10.57 6.90 13.55
N GLY A 125 10.87 7.07 14.85
CA GLY A 125 11.60 8.23 15.35
C GLY A 125 11.56 8.36 16.86
N VAL A 126 12.33 9.34 17.36
CA VAL A 126 12.36 9.69 18.77
C VAL A 126 11.91 11.15 18.90
N SER A 127 10.99 11.42 19.82
CA SER A 127 10.50 12.78 20.07
C SER A 127 11.60 13.65 20.68
N ASP A 128 11.78 14.86 20.14
CA ASP A 128 12.66 15.90 20.69
C ASP A 128 11.92 16.94 21.55
N GLY A 129 10.61 16.74 21.77
CA GLY A 129 9.75 17.62 22.57
C GLY A 129 9.18 18.81 21.81
N THR A 130 9.43 18.94 20.50
CA THR A 130 8.84 20.01 19.67
C THR A 130 7.41 19.66 19.22
N TYR A 131 6.66 20.68 18.79
CA TYR A 131 5.30 20.50 18.26
C TYR A 131 5.30 20.00 16.83
N ASN A 132 4.25 19.26 16.44
CA ASN A 132 3.98 18.84 15.06
C ASN A 132 5.13 18.07 14.38
N GLN A 133 5.74 17.14 15.12
CA GLN A 133 6.77 16.27 14.54
C GLN A 133 6.12 15.31 13.54
N THR A 134 6.74 15.16 12.39
CA THR A 134 6.31 14.22 11.34
C THR A 134 7.39 13.17 11.13
N TYR A 135 6.98 11.93 11.14
CA TYR A 135 7.84 10.78 10.90
C TYR A 135 7.38 10.03 9.66
N GLN A 136 8.31 9.43 8.96
CA GLN A 136 8.03 8.67 7.75
C GLN A 136 8.35 7.20 7.98
N LEU A 137 7.43 6.33 7.56
CA LEU A 137 7.67 4.89 7.54
C LEU A 137 8.73 4.54 6.49
N SER A 138 9.54 3.52 6.75
CA SER A 138 10.56 3.03 5.81
C SER A 138 9.93 2.45 4.55
N ASN A 139 8.77 1.82 4.68
CA ASN A 139 7.99 1.32 3.56
C ASN A 139 6.92 2.34 3.12
N THR A 140 6.95 2.67 1.83
CA THR A 140 6.01 3.65 1.24
C THR A 140 4.69 3.03 0.77
N SER A 141 4.65 1.71 0.60
CA SER A 141 3.47 0.97 0.12
C SER A 141 2.72 0.34 1.29
N VAL A 142 2.09 1.18 2.10
CA VAL A 142 1.33 0.74 3.28
C VAL A 142 -0.14 0.53 2.93
N ILE A 143 -0.73 -0.55 3.42
CA ILE A 143 -2.16 -0.80 3.29
C ILE A 143 -2.91 0.22 4.15
N ASN A 144 -3.93 0.86 3.58
CA ASN A 144 -4.68 1.88 4.29
C ASN A 144 -5.35 1.33 5.57
N ASN A 145 -5.29 2.10 6.65
CA ASN A 145 -5.85 1.77 7.98
C ASN A 145 -5.21 0.54 8.67
N THR A 146 -3.97 0.19 8.36
CA THR A 146 -3.25 -0.92 9.03
C THR A 146 -2.07 -0.46 9.88
N VAL A 147 -1.84 0.85 9.98
CA VAL A 147 -0.76 1.40 10.81
C VAL A 147 -1.27 1.53 12.24
N ASP A 148 -0.60 0.88 13.16
CA ASP A 148 -0.80 1.02 14.60
C ASP A 148 0.46 1.66 15.22
N VAL A 149 0.29 2.75 15.95
CA VAL A 149 1.40 3.53 16.52
C VAL A 149 1.35 3.44 18.03
N THR A 150 2.44 2.93 18.62
CA THR A 150 2.63 2.89 20.07
C THR A 150 3.71 3.89 20.48
N ILE A 151 3.50 4.55 21.61
CA ILE A 151 4.46 5.49 22.20
C ILE A 151 4.97 4.86 23.49
N ASN A 152 6.27 4.73 23.64
CA ASN A 152 6.96 4.25 24.84
C ASN A 152 7.63 5.39 25.59
#